data_2a11163e521af7fd6f3914a20a264ea8
#
_entry.id   2a11163e521af7fd6f3914a20a264ea8
#
_cell.length_a   1.000
_cell.length_b   1.000
_cell.length_c   1.000
_cell.angle_alpha   90.00
_cell.angle_beta   90.00
_cell.angle_gamma   90.00
#
_symmetry.space_group_name_H-M   'P 1'
#
loop_
_entity.id
_entity.type
_entity.pdbx_description
1 polymer ?
#
loop_
_entity_poly.entity_id
_entity_poly.type
_entity_poly.pdbx_seq_one_letter_code
_entity_poly.pdbx_strand_id
1 'polypeptide(L)'
;MKHSSKIFILSLFSCLAVHLHAQTPKYIFYFIGDGFGLNQSILAENYLDALHQDTQTVHLQMLKMPETGFATTYSANSYVTCSSAAGTALATGVKTNNNMLGVTPTGIPLRSIAELLHQQKFLIGLVSTVSLDHATPAAFYANSQSRSSYEEVARQLVDANFDFYGGGGLRGATKNPALWDSLKGKGYVVSDDIQVIENHTLKNGKLYAKSALLMDEQDIPYRLEAPHYPMHLSFYVEQMVRLFEPEQTPFFAMIEGGKIDWAGHDNDAGAMLH
;
A
#
# COMPACT_ATOMS: atom_id res chain seq x y z
N MET A 1 39.50 68.45 28.83
CA MET A 1 39.31 66.98 28.97
C MET A 1 37.96 66.64 28.46
N LYS A 2 37.86 65.98 27.26
CA LYS A 2 36.60 65.60 26.62
C LYS A 2 36.32 64.14 26.89
N HIS A 3 35.26 63.82 27.65
CA HIS A 3 34.77 62.46 27.83
C HIS A 3 33.92 62.06 26.59
N SER A 4 34.41 61.11 25.85
CA SER A 4 33.67 60.48 24.72
C SER A 4 32.88 59.30 25.28
N SER A 5 31.56 59.46 25.36
CA SER A 5 30.65 58.36 25.70
C SER A 5 30.44 57.51 24.47
N LYS A 6 30.95 56.27 24.47
CA LYS A 6 30.64 55.25 23.47
C LYS A 6 29.30 54.63 23.83
N ILE A 7 28.28 54.95 23.05
CA ILE A 7 26.99 54.26 23.09
C ILE A 7 27.15 52.93 22.40
N PHE A 8 27.07 51.87 23.18
CA PHE A 8 27.02 50.47 22.69
C PHE A 8 25.58 50.19 22.27
N ILE A 9 25.30 50.25 20.94
CA ILE A 9 24.04 49.80 20.42
C ILE A 9 24.09 48.28 20.36
N LEU A 10 23.48 47.64 21.33
CA LEU A 10 23.25 46.21 21.34
C LEU A 10 22.07 45.93 20.38
N SER A 11 22.36 45.62 19.13
CA SER A 11 21.35 45.18 18.18
C SER A 11 20.89 43.78 18.62
N LEU A 12 19.73 43.75 19.25
CA LEU A 12 19.00 42.54 19.57
C LEU A 12 18.50 41.94 18.23
N PHE A 13 19.31 41.08 17.60
CA PHE A 13 18.82 40.22 16.54
C PHE A 13 17.87 39.22 17.16
N SER A 14 16.60 39.60 17.22
CA SER A 14 15.51 38.67 17.45
C SER A 14 15.49 37.74 16.27
N CYS A 15 16.17 36.60 16.37
CA CYS A 15 15.92 35.47 15.51
C CYS A 15 14.46 35.05 15.70
N LEU A 16 13.56 35.56 14.84
CA LEU A 16 12.29 34.90 14.61
C LEU A 16 12.64 33.52 14.03
N ALA A 17 12.81 32.55 14.90
CA ALA A 17 12.74 31.17 14.52
C ALA A 17 11.31 30.95 14.03
N VAL A 18 11.11 31.10 12.71
CA VAL A 18 9.92 30.60 12.05
C VAL A 18 9.99 29.10 12.27
N HIS A 19 9.29 28.63 13.28
CA HIS A 19 9.03 27.21 13.43
C HIS A 19 8.13 26.85 12.24
N LEU A 20 8.76 26.45 11.14
CA LEU A 20 8.10 25.71 10.10
C LEU A 20 7.66 24.41 10.76
N HIS A 21 6.50 24.43 11.37
CA HIS A 21 5.81 23.20 11.74
C HIS A 21 5.46 22.55 10.41
N ALA A 22 6.30 21.62 9.98
CA ALA A 22 5.89 20.72 8.92
C ALA A 22 4.58 20.08 9.41
N GLN A 23 3.48 20.41 8.73
CA GLN A 23 2.21 19.79 9.08
C GLN A 23 2.36 18.30 8.82
N THR A 24 2.15 17.50 9.83
CA THR A 24 2.06 16.05 9.65
C THR A 24 0.97 15.77 8.62
N PRO A 25 1.28 15.07 7.51
CA PRO A 25 0.26 14.78 6.52
C PRO A 25 -0.89 14.03 7.18
N LYS A 26 -2.11 14.51 6.95
CA LYS A 26 -3.31 13.91 7.52
C LYS A 26 -3.66 12.60 6.82
N TYR A 27 -3.46 12.54 5.50
CA TYR A 27 -3.79 11.41 4.67
C TYR A 27 -2.59 11.04 3.81
N ILE A 28 -2.18 9.77 3.86
CA ILE A 28 -1.06 9.25 3.09
C ILE A 28 -1.58 8.10 2.24
N PHE A 29 -1.56 8.27 0.92
CA PHE A 29 -1.84 7.21 -0.05
C PHE A 29 -0.53 6.77 -0.68
N TYR A 30 -0.23 5.48 -0.58
CA TYR A 30 0.96 4.86 -1.12
C TYR A 30 0.59 3.84 -2.19
N PHE A 31 0.59 4.27 -3.44
CA PHE A 31 0.27 3.44 -4.59
C PHE A 31 1.50 2.68 -5.07
N ILE A 32 1.34 1.38 -5.29
CA ILE A 32 2.38 0.47 -5.78
C ILE A 32 1.84 -0.26 -7.00
N GLY A 33 2.54 -0.16 -8.13
CA GLY A 33 2.34 -1.03 -9.29
C GLY A 33 3.44 -2.07 -9.29
N ASP A 34 3.16 -3.33 -8.96
CA ASP A 34 4.14 -4.40 -9.04
C ASP A 34 4.43 -4.71 -10.52
N GLY A 35 5.70 -4.88 -10.87
CA GLY A 35 6.13 -5.05 -12.25
C GLY A 35 5.90 -3.85 -13.17
N PHE A 36 5.47 -2.70 -12.61
CA PHE A 36 5.13 -1.50 -13.38
C PHE A 36 6.37 -0.65 -13.68
N GLY A 37 6.58 -0.33 -14.97
CA GLY A 37 7.64 0.54 -15.44
C GLY A 37 7.14 1.60 -16.42
N LEU A 38 8.06 2.37 -17.00
CA LEU A 38 7.71 3.44 -17.94
C LEU A 38 6.95 2.93 -19.18
N ASN A 39 7.27 1.74 -19.66
CA ASN A 39 6.60 1.18 -20.84
C ASN A 39 5.11 0.90 -20.56
N GLN A 40 4.75 0.48 -19.36
CA GLN A 40 3.37 0.25 -18.97
C GLN A 40 2.57 1.55 -18.94
N SER A 41 3.14 2.64 -18.43
CA SER A 41 2.47 3.94 -18.43
C SER A 41 2.24 4.46 -19.85
N ILE A 42 3.23 4.36 -20.73
CA ILE A 42 3.11 4.78 -22.14
C ILE A 42 2.07 3.93 -22.86
N LEU A 43 2.07 2.62 -22.62
CA LEU A 43 1.09 1.70 -23.20
C LEU A 43 -0.34 2.05 -22.77
N ALA A 44 -0.53 2.36 -21.48
CA ALA A 44 -1.82 2.74 -20.93
C ALA A 44 -2.32 4.08 -21.51
N GLU A 45 -1.46 5.08 -21.63
CA GLU A 45 -1.84 6.35 -22.27
C GLU A 45 -2.24 6.17 -23.74
N ASN A 46 -1.44 5.46 -24.52
CA ASN A 46 -1.76 5.17 -25.91
C ASN A 46 -3.09 4.39 -26.05
N TYR A 47 -3.36 3.47 -25.15
CA TYR A 47 -4.62 2.73 -25.14
C TYR A 47 -5.81 3.65 -24.82
N LEU A 48 -5.69 4.50 -23.82
CA LEU A 48 -6.73 5.47 -23.45
C LEU A 48 -7.00 6.47 -24.57
N ASP A 49 -5.96 6.97 -25.23
CA ASP A 49 -6.10 7.86 -26.39
C ASP A 49 -6.83 7.17 -27.56
N ALA A 50 -6.50 5.89 -27.81
CA ALA A 50 -7.17 5.12 -28.85
C ALA A 50 -8.66 4.85 -28.55
N LEU A 51 -9.04 4.70 -27.27
CA LEU A 51 -10.42 4.53 -26.86
C LEU A 51 -11.25 5.81 -27.00
N HIS A 52 -10.65 6.95 -26.71
CA HIS A 52 -11.38 8.21 -26.61
C HIS A 52 -11.51 8.97 -27.94
N GLN A 53 -10.96 8.49 -29.06
CA GLN A 53 -11.09 8.99 -30.44
C GLN A 53 -11.17 10.53 -30.60
N ASP A 54 -11.11 11.27 -29.50
CA ASP A 54 -11.28 12.71 -29.43
C ASP A 54 -9.95 13.36 -29.10
N THR A 55 -9.76 14.54 -29.63
CA THR A 55 -8.59 15.40 -29.73
C THR A 55 -7.92 15.81 -28.41
N GLN A 56 -8.27 15.23 -27.31
CA GLN A 56 -7.63 15.48 -26.00
C GLN A 56 -6.81 14.27 -25.57
N THR A 57 -5.50 14.41 -25.54
CA THR A 57 -4.60 13.41 -24.95
C THR A 57 -5.01 13.11 -23.50
N VAL A 58 -5.35 11.85 -23.24
CA VAL A 58 -5.68 11.40 -21.89
C VAL A 58 -4.38 11.09 -21.17
N HIS A 59 -4.08 11.83 -20.11
CA HIS A 59 -2.91 11.58 -19.30
C HIS A 59 -3.28 10.87 -18.01
N LEU A 60 -2.52 9.83 -17.64
CA LEU A 60 -2.62 9.19 -16.35
C LEU A 60 -2.39 10.21 -15.22
N GLN A 61 -3.24 10.18 -14.19
CA GLN A 61 -3.14 11.14 -13.09
C GLN A 61 -1.77 11.09 -12.39
N MET A 62 -1.15 9.91 -12.31
CA MET A 62 0.19 9.75 -11.75
C MET A 62 1.27 10.56 -12.52
N LEU A 63 1.11 10.74 -13.84
CA LEU A 63 2.04 11.53 -14.65
C LEU A 63 1.81 13.03 -14.54
N LYS A 64 0.71 13.46 -13.90
CA LYS A 64 0.43 14.87 -13.59
C LYS A 64 0.90 15.28 -12.20
N MET A 65 1.50 14.37 -11.44
CA MET A 65 2.05 14.68 -10.12
C MET A 65 3.18 15.71 -10.25
N PRO A 66 3.26 16.71 -9.37
CA PRO A 66 4.24 17.79 -9.48
C PRO A 66 5.67 17.34 -9.23
N GLU A 67 5.86 16.25 -8.51
CA GLU A 67 7.17 15.73 -8.13
C GLU A 67 7.42 14.36 -8.74
N THR A 68 8.60 14.16 -9.28
CA THR A 68 9.05 12.89 -9.88
C THR A 68 10.42 12.52 -9.36
N GLY A 69 10.65 11.22 -9.17
CA GLY A 69 11.94 10.69 -8.74
C GLY A 69 12.23 9.33 -9.38
N PHE A 70 13.48 8.91 -9.28
CA PHE A 70 13.92 7.59 -9.71
C PHE A 70 14.57 6.86 -8.54
N ALA A 71 14.34 5.56 -8.46
CA ALA A 71 14.97 4.70 -7.49
C ALA A 71 15.60 3.47 -8.17
N THR A 72 16.68 2.97 -7.59
CA THR A 72 17.27 1.70 -8.00
C THR A 72 16.50 0.55 -7.37
N THR A 73 16.17 -0.46 -8.15
CA THR A 73 15.29 -1.56 -7.73
C THR A 73 16.03 -2.85 -7.31
N TYR A 74 17.35 -2.92 -7.47
CA TYR A 74 18.12 -4.12 -7.10
C TYR A 74 17.95 -4.48 -5.62
N SER A 75 17.88 -5.79 -5.31
CA SER A 75 17.85 -6.30 -3.93
C SER A 75 19.25 -6.36 -3.31
N ALA A 76 19.36 -6.76 -2.05
CA ALA A 76 20.66 -6.86 -1.39
C ALA A 76 21.59 -7.92 -2.00
N ASN A 77 21.04 -8.95 -2.65
CA ASN A 77 21.80 -10.08 -3.21
C ASN A 77 21.60 -10.29 -4.72
N SER A 78 20.84 -9.43 -5.42
CA SER A 78 20.57 -9.62 -6.85
C SER A 78 20.30 -8.31 -7.57
N TYR A 79 20.77 -8.16 -8.81
CA TYR A 79 20.43 -7.06 -9.70
C TYR A 79 18.94 -7.05 -10.09
N VAL A 80 18.33 -8.23 -10.18
CA VAL A 80 16.89 -8.38 -10.41
C VAL A 80 16.23 -8.65 -9.07
N THR A 81 15.43 -7.72 -8.61
CA THR A 81 14.67 -7.85 -7.35
C THR A 81 13.49 -8.80 -7.50
N CYS A 82 12.92 -9.23 -6.38
CA CYS A 82 11.59 -9.83 -6.32
C CYS A 82 10.66 -8.94 -5.48
N SER A 83 9.34 -9.17 -5.58
CA SER A 83 8.33 -8.33 -4.91
C SER A 83 8.53 -8.25 -3.38
N SER A 84 8.99 -9.33 -2.73
CA SER A 84 9.23 -9.27 -1.27
C SER A 84 10.41 -8.39 -0.88
N ALA A 85 11.49 -8.43 -1.65
CA ALA A 85 12.66 -7.59 -1.39
C ALA A 85 12.38 -6.12 -1.75
N ALA A 86 11.69 -5.87 -2.87
CA ALA A 86 11.26 -4.54 -3.27
C ALA A 86 10.24 -3.96 -2.28
N GLY A 87 9.20 -4.73 -1.92
CA GLY A 87 8.20 -4.34 -0.94
C GLY A 87 8.81 -4.05 0.43
N THR A 88 9.76 -4.86 0.88
CA THR A 88 10.52 -4.59 2.13
C THR A 88 11.26 -3.26 2.05
N ALA A 89 11.94 -2.97 0.94
CA ALA A 89 12.64 -1.70 0.78
C ALA A 89 11.69 -0.50 0.76
N LEU A 90 10.52 -0.64 0.11
CA LEU A 90 9.46 0.38 0.08
C LEU A 90 8.84 0.59 1.46
N ALA A 91 8.60 -0.48 2.21
CA ALA A 91 7.95 -0.42 3.51
C ALA A 91 8.88 0.04 4.65
N THR A 92 10.19 -0.23 4.56
CA THR A 92 11.13 -0.07 5.67
C THR A 92 12.32 0.84 5.38
N GLY A 93 12.57 1.17 4.10
CA GLY A 93 13.78 1.88 3.67
C GLY A 93 15.05 1.01 3.65
N VAL A 94 14.95 -0.30 3.94
CA VAL A 94 16.09 -1.22 4.03
C VAL A 94 16.00 -2.31 2.96
N LYS A 95 17.06 -2.48 2.18
CA LYS A 95 17.16 -3.58 1.20
C LYS A 95 17.37 -4.91 1.92
N THR A 96 16.70 -5.95 1.43
CA THR A 96 16.86 -7.33 1.88
C THR A 96 17.22 -8.26 0.72
N ASN A 97 17.49 -9.52 0.99
CA ASN A 97 17.70 -10.53 -0.04
C ASN A 97 16.40 -10.93 -0.72
N ASN A 98 16.47 -11.37 -1.98
CA ASN A 98 15.32 -11.96 -2.64
C ASN A 98 14.69 -13.08 -1.81
N ASN A 99 13.38 -13.19 -1.84
CA ASN A 99 12.51 -14.07 -1.06
C ASN A 99 12.34 -13.72 0.43
N MET A 100 13.19 -12.89 1.02
CA MET A 100 13.02 -12.41 2.38
C MET A 100 11.95 -11.31 2.46
N LEU A 101 11.30 -11.17 3.60
CA LEU A 101 10.16 -10.29 3.83
C LEU A 101 10.30 -9.58 5.17
N GLY A 102 10.34 -8.25 5.18
CA GLY A 102 10.37 -7.43 6.39
C GLY A 102 11.57 -7.66 7.31
N VAL A 103 12.65 -8.24 6.81
CA VAL A 103 13.87 -8.51 7.57
C VAL A 103 15.09 -7.97 6.86
N THR A 104 16.19 -7.75 7.60
CA THR A 104 17.50 -7.44 7.00
C THR A 104 18.04 -8.64 6.22
N PRO A 105 19.11 -8.49 5.40
CA PRO A 105 19.78 -9.62 4.76
C PRO A 105 20.30 -10.69 5.74
N THR A 106 20.48 -10.34 7.00
CA THR A 106 20.90 -11.26 8.09
C THR A 106 19.73 -11.82 8.89
N GLY A 107 18.47 -11.48 8.52
CA GLY A 107 17.26 -12.00 9.14
C GLY A 107 16.78 -11.24 10.38
N ILE A 108 17.29 -10.04 10.65
CA ILE A 108 16.82 -9.21 11.76
C ILE A 108 15.50 -8.55 11.35
N PRO A 109 14.41 -8.66 12.15
CA PRO A 109 13.14 -8.02 11.88
C PRO A 109 13.24 -6.49 11.72
N LEU A 110 12.52 -5.96 10.75
CA LEU A 110 12.40 -4.54 10.48
C LEU A 110 10.97 -4.08 10.79
N ARG A 111 10.82 -2.81 11.12
CA ARG A 111 9.51 -2.18 11.24
C ARG A 111 9.14 -1.47 9.96
N SER A 112 7.95 -1.70 9.48
CA SER A 112 7.39 -1.00 8.34
C SER A 112 6.89 0.41 8.71
N ILE A 113 6.72 1.27 7.71
CA ILE A 113 6.08 2.57 7.88
C ILE A 113 4.63 2.42 8.38
N ALA A 114 3.91 1.38 7.94
CA ALA A 114 2.55 1.12 8.40
C ALA A 114 2.51 0.84 9.91
N GLU A 115 3.40 -0.02 10.41
CA GLU A 115 3.52 -0.30 11.84
C GLU A 115 3.92 0.93 12.66
N LEU A 116 4.86 1.74 12.14
CA LEU A 116 5.30 2.97 12.81
C LEU A 116 4.16 3.99 12.90
N LEU A 117 3.39 4.18 11.84
CA LEU A 117 2.26 5.09 11.82
C LEU A 117 1.09 4.57 12.67
N HIS A 118 0.84 3.25 12.68
CA HIS A 118 -0.16 2.64 13.56
C HIS A 118 0.14 2.90 15.04
N GLN A 119 1.41 2.82 15.44
CA GLN A 119 1.83 3.21 16.79
C GLN A 119 1.57 4.69 17.11
N GLN A 120 1.59 5.56 16.09
CA GLN A 120 1.26 6.97 16.18
C GLN A 120 -0.25 7.25 16.06
N LYS A 121 -1.09 6.20 16.11
CA LYS A 121 -2.56 6.29 16.04
C LYS A 121 -3.11 6.71 14.68
N PHE A 122 -2.37 6.51 13.61
CA PHE A 122 -2.94 6.52 12.27
C PHE A 122 -3.83 5.30 12.08
N LEU A 123 -4.94 5.48 11.37
CA LEU A 123 -5.67 4.35 10.80
C LEU A 123 -4.85 3.76 9.64
N ILE A 124 -4.80 2.44 9.55
CA ILE A 124 -4.01 1.76 8.52
C ILE A 124 -4.92 0.90 7.66
N GLY A 125 -4.83 1.12 6.34
CA GLY A 125 -5.51 0.29 5.35
C GLY A 125 -4.52 -0.32 4.36
N LEU A 126 -4.68 -1.61 4.09
CA LEU A 126 -3.96 -2.33 3.04
C LEU A 126 -4.95 -2.85 2.01
N VAL A 127 -4.73 -2.52 0.75
CA VAL A 127 -5.58 -2.91 -0.37
C VAL A 127 -4.71 -3.49 -1.49
N SER A 128 -5.08 -4.65 -2.02
CA SER A 128 -4.33 -5.26 -3.12
C SER A 128 -5.21 -6.10 -4.04
N THR A 129 -4.81 -6.22 -5.29
CA THR A 129 -5.42 -7.13 -6.27
C THR A 129 -4.98 -8.58 -6.09
N VAL A 130 -3.87 -8.82 -5.39
CA VAL A 130 -3.40 -10.17 -5.01
C VAL A 130 -3.85 -10.51 -3.58
N SER A 131 -3.56 -11.73 -3.10
CA SER A 131 -3.84 -12.10 -1.70
C SER A 131 -3.10 -11.17 -0.74
N LEU A 132 -3.72 -10.85 0.41
CA LEU A 132 -3.12 -9.88 1.33
C LEU A 132 -1.92 -10.41 2.11
N ASP A 133 -1.67 -11.70 2.04
CA ASP A 133 -0.45 -12.35 2.50
C ASP A 133 0.57 -12.60 1.37
N HIS A 134 0.33 -12.03 0.17
CA HIS A 134 1.33 -11.95 -0.89
C HIS A 134 2.46 -10.98 -0.50
N ALA A 135 3.57 -11.07 -1.19
CA ALA A 135 4.84 -10.45 -0.81
C ALA A 135 4.78 -8.94 -0.56
N THR A 136 4.12 -8.17 -1.44
CA THR A 136 4.11 -6.71 -1.35
C THR A 136 3.24 -6.21 -0.20
N PRO A 137 1.95 -6.60 -0.05
CA PRO A 137 1.17 -6.17 1.11
C PRO A 137 1.77 -6.70 2.41
N ALA A 138 2.30 -7.93 2.40
CA ALA A 138 2.92 -8.54 3.59
C ALA A 138 4.15 -7.79 4.09
N ALA A 139 4.91 -7.12 3.23
CA ALA A 139 6.06 -6.32 3.64
C ALA A 139 5.71 -5.16 4.59
N PHE A 140 4.44 -4.77 4.66
CA PHE A 140 3.95 -3.70 5.52
C PHE A 140 3.59 -4.16 6.93
N TYR A 141 3.58 -5.50 7.20
CA TYR A 141 3.20 -6.03 8.52
C TYR A 141 3.94 -7.30 8.95
N ALA A 142 4.67 -7.97 8.05
CA ALA A 142 5.25 -9.28 8.35
C ALA A 142 6.78 -9.30 8.26
N ASN A 143 7.36 -10.19 9.07
CA ASN A 143 8.77 -10.52 9.09
C ASN A 143 8.94 -12.02 8.83
N SER A 144 9.58 -12.42 7.73
CA SER A 144 9.84 -13.83 7.40
C SER A 144 11.11 -14.00 6.58
N GLN A 145 11.79 -15.13 6.77
CA GLN A 145 12.92 -15.54 5.92
C GLN A 145 12.45 -15.97 4.51
N SER A 146 11.14 -16.24 4.34
CA SER A 146 10.57 -16.67 3.07
C SER A 146 9.19 -16.10 2.84
N ARG A 147 9.01 -15.41 1.71
CA ARG A 147 7.70 -14.95 1.24
C ARG A 147 6.67 -16.06 1.05
N SER A 148 7.15 -17.30 0.89
CA SER A 148 6.28 -18.47 0.65
C SER A 148 5.73 -19.09 1.93
N SER A 149 6.10 -18.59 3.10
CA SER A 149 5.58 -19.02 4.41
C SER A 149 4.18 -18.44 4.67
N TYR A 150 3.24 -18.63 3.73
CA TYR A 150 1.93 -17.96 3.73
C TYR A 150 1.14 -18.10 5.02
N GLU A 151 1.16 -19.27 5.67
CA GLU A 151 0.45 -19.47 6.93
C GLU A 151 1.04 -18.63 8.08
N GLU A 152 2.38 -18.52 8.13
CA GLU A 152 3.07 -17.67 9.09
C GLU A 152 2.80 -16.18 8.81
N VAL A 153 2.89 -15.78 7.53
CA VAL A 153 2.62 -14.42 7.09
C VAL A 153 1.17 -14.03 7.40
N ALA A 154 0.19 -14.90 7.10
CA ALA A 154 -1.21 -14.64 7.39
C ALA A 154 -1.50 -14.53 8.90
N ARG A 155 -0.79 -15.28 9.77
CA ARG A 155 -0.88 -15.08 11.22
C ARG A 155 -0.37 -13.70 11.63
N GLN A 156 0.72 -13.23 11.05
CA GLN A 156 1.24 -11.90 11.34
C GLN A 156 0.31 -10.78 10.86
N LEU A 157 -0.50 -10.98 9.80
CA LEU A 157 -1.57 -10.05 9.43
C LEU A 157 -2.61 -9.91 10.54
N VAL A 158 -3.03 -11.02 11.14
CA VAL A 158 -3.95 -11.01 12.30
C VAL A 158 -3.35 -10.27 13.49
N ASP A 159 -2.05 -10.42 13.72
CA ASP A 159 -1.34 -9.78 14.84
C ASP A 159 -1.06 -8.30 14.60
N ALA A 160 -0.80 -7.88 13.35
CA ALA A 160 -0.66 -6.48 12.97
C ALA A 160 -1.92 -5.67 13.29
N ASN A 161 -3.08 -6.30 13.17
CA ASN A 161 -4.35 -5.77 13.65
C ASN A 161 -4.65 -4.33 13.12
N PHE A 162 -4.37 -4.08 11.84
CA PHE A 162 -4.67 -2.80 11.17
C PHE A 162 -6.19 -2.60 11.03
N ASP A 163 -6.63 -1.45 10.55
CA ASP A 163 -8.03 -1.05 10.61
C ASP A 163 -8.86 -1.52 9.43
N PHE A 164 -8.22 -1.66 8.26
CA PHE A 164 -8.86 -2.11 7.03
C PHE A 164 -7.95 -3.01 6.20
N TYR A 165 -8.53 -4.12 5.73
CA TYR A 165 -7.96 -4.97 4.70
C TYR A 165 -8.95 -5.11 3.55
N GLY A 166 -8.50 -4.93 2.30
CA GLY A 166 -9.40 -4.97 1.13
C GLY A 166 -8.78 -5.64 -0.09
N GLY A 167 -9.60 -6.42 -0.81
CA GLY A 167 -9.21 -7.03 -2.09
C GLY A 167 -9.14 -8.54 -2.06
N GLY A 168 -7.95 -9.11 -2.20
CA GLY A 168 -7.74 -10.55 -2.21
C GLY A 168 -8.02 -11.24 -0.87
N GLY A 169 -8.03 -12.56 -0.90
CA GLY A 169 -8.14 -13.40 0.29
C GLY A 169 -6.79 -13.59 1.00
N LEU A 170 -6.66 -14.74 1.67
CA LEU A 170 -5.43 -15.18 2.32
C LEU A 170 -5.07 -16.60 1.82
N ARG A 171 -3.92 -16.74 1.19
CA ARG A 171 -3.38 -18.06 0.76
C ARG A 171 -3.12 -18.96 1.96
N GLY A 172 -2.62 -18.40 3.06
CA GLY A 172 -2.43 -19.13 4.31
C GLY A 172 -3.73 -19.69 4.91
N ALA A 173 -4.86 -19.01 4.69
CA ALA A 173 -6.16 -19.46 5.15
C ALA A 173 -6.72 -20.64 4.35
N THR A 174 -6.22 -20.92 3.15
CA THR A 174 -6.60 -22.15 2.42
C THR A 174 -6.12 -23.41 3.12
N LYS A 175 -4.97 -23.31 3.81
CA LYS A 175 -4.39 -24.40 4.62
C LYS A 175 -4.84 -24.35 6.08
N ASN A 176 -5.12 -23.17 6.61
CA ASN A 176 -5.54 -22.93 7.97
C ASN A 176 -6.76 -21.99 8.03
N PRO A 177 -7.98 -22.52 7.78
CA PRO A 177 -9.21 -21.70 7.80
C PRO A 177 -9.50 -21.01 9.14
N ALA A 178 -8.92 -21.49 10.26
CA ALA A 178 -9.07 -20.86 11.58
C ALA A 178 -8.49 -19.44 11.65
N LEU A 179 -7.68 -19.01 10.65
CA LEU A 179 -7.22 -17.64 10.53
C LEU A 179 -8.37 -16.63 10.37
N TRP A 180 -9.45 -17.01 9.69
CA TRP A 180 -10.65 -16.18 9.59
C TRP A 180 -11.33 -15.99 10.95
N ASP A 181 -11.40 -17.04 11.78
CA ASP A 181 -11.95 -16.93 13.11
C ASP A 181 -11.03 -16.15 14.05
N SER A 182 -9.72 -16.22 13.84
CA SER A 182 -8.75 -15.40 14.55
C SER A 182 -8.94 -13.91 14.24
N LEU A 183 -9.19 -13.53 12.98
CA LEU A 183 -9.54 -12.15 12.60
C LEU A 183 -10.84 -11.70 13.28
N LYS A 184 -11.90 -12.53 13.24
CA LYS A 184 -13.16 -12.23 13.94
C LYS A 184 -12.95 -12.03 15.45
N GLY A 185 -12.08 -12.86 16.05
CA GLY A 185 -11.68 -12.74 17.45
C GLY A 185 -10.94 -11.45 17.79
N LYS A 186 -10.29 -10.81 16.81
CA LYS A 186 -9.66 -9.49 16.92
C LYS A 186 -10.63 -8.34 16.62
N GLY A 187 -11.90 -8.62 16.40
CA GLY A 187 -12.95 -7.62 16.16
C GLY A 187 -13.14 -7.24 14.68
N TYR A 188 -12.68 -8.07 13.75
CA TYR A 188 -12.97 -7.85 12.33
C TYR A 188 -14.33 -8.42 11.93
N VAL A 189 -15.05 -7.64 11.14
CA VAL A 189 -16.07 -8.17 10.24
C VAL A 189 -15.35 -8.66 8.98
N VAL A 190 -15.44 -9.94 8.67
CA VAL A 190 -14.89 -10.53 7.44
C VAL A 190 -16.06 -10.77 6.50
N SER A 191 -16.09 -10.10 5.38
CA SER A 191 -17.22 -10.18 4.44
C SER A 191 -16.77 -10.14 2.99
N ASP A 192 -17.52 -10.83 2.14
CA ASP A 192 -17.51 -10.76 0.68
C ASP A 192 -18.87 -10.26 0.14
N ASP A 193 -19.78 -9.93 1.02
CA ASP A 193 -21.08 -9.34 0.67
C ASP A 193 -20.94 -7.83 0.53
N ILE A 194 -21.21 -7.33 -0.67
CA ILE A 194 -21.08 -5.91 -1.02
C ILE A 194 -21.98 -5.02 -0.13
N GLN A 195 -23.18 -5.48 0.22
CA GLN A 195 -24.12 -4.73 1.06
C GLN A 195 -23.58 -4.62 2.51
N VAL A 196 -22.96 -5.68 3.01
CA VAL A 196 -22.32 -5.67 4.32
C VAL A 196 -21.13 -4.71 4.31
N ILE A 197 -20.30 -4.74 3.25
CA ILE A 197 -19.11 -3.90 3.12
C ILE A 197 -19.53 -2.42 3.01
N GLU A 198 -20.47 -2.09 2.13
CA GLU A 198 -20.93 -0.72 1.89
C GLU A 198 -21.62 -0.08 3.12
N ASN A 199 -22.32 -0.87 3.92
CA ASN A 199 -23.01 -0.39 5.12
C ASN A 199 -22.16 -0.49 6.39
N HIS A 200 -20.94 -0.98 6.32
CA HIS A 200 -20.06 -1.12 7.48
C HIS A 200 -19.58 0.25 8.00
N THR A 201 -19.32 0.32 9.31
CA THR A 201 -18.68 1.47 9.97
C THR A 201 -17.65 0.95 10.98
N LEU A 202 -16.61 1.74 11.28
CA LEU A 202 -15.60 1.35 12.27
C LEU A 202 -16.15 1.19 13.69
N LYS A 203 -17.33 1.75 13.98
CA LYS A 203 -18.05 1.50 15.26
C LYS A 203 -18.47 0.02 15.41
N ASN A 204 -18.66 -0.67 14.29
CA ASN A 204 -19.03 -2.08 14.26
C ASN A 204 -17.81 -3.00 14.24
N GLY A 205 -16.60 -2.46 14.39
CA GLY A 205 -15.34 -3.18 14.35
C GLY A 205 -14.50 -2.84 13.11
N LYS A 206 -13.38 -3.51 12.97
CA LYS A 206 -12.51 -3.44 11.80
C LYS A 206 -13.09 -4.23 10.62
N LEU A 207 -12.65 -3.97 9.41
CA LEU A 207 -13.18 -4.64 8.22
C LEU A 207 -12.09 -5.36 7.44
N TYR A 208 -12.33 -6.64 7.14
CA TYR A 208 -11.69 -7.37 6.07
C TYR A 208 -12.69 -7.57 4.93
N ALA A 209 -12.63 -6.71 3.94
CA ALA A 209 -13.47 -6.76 2.75
C ALA A 209 -12.76 -7.63 1.69
N LYS A 210 -13.08 -8.92 1.63
CA LYS A 210 -12.54 -9.82 0.61
C LYS A 210 -13.44 -9.88 -0.62
N SER A 211 -12.87 -10.25 -1.76
CA SER A 211 -13.64 -10.48 -2.97
C SER A 211 -14.56 -11.70 -2.81
N ALA A 212 -15.79 -11.60 -3.31
CA ALA A 212 -16.69 -12.73 -3.45
C ALA A 212 -16.25 -13.69 -4.59
N LEU A 213 -15.50 -13.15 -5.56
CA LEU A 213 -14.91 -13.90 -6.66
C LEU A 213 -13.39 -13.92 -6.49
N LEU A 214 -12.88 -14.94 -5.78
CA LEU A 214 -11.46 -15.19 -5.61
C LEU A 214 -10.99 -16.22 -6.64
N MET A 215 -9.86 -15.94 -7.27
CA MET A 215 -9.16 -16.87 -8.14
C MET A 215 -8.32 -17.86 -7.29
N ASP A 216 -7.68 -18.82 -7.92
CA ASP A 216 -6.97 -19.93 -7.26
C ASP A 216 -5.88 -19.45 -6.27
N GLU A 217 -5.23 -18.34 -6.59
CA GLU A 217 -4.18 -17.73 -5.77
C GLU A 217 -4.72 -16.76 -4.69
N GLN A 218 -6.04 -16.81 -4.44
CA GLN A 218 -6.73 -15.89 -3.52
C GLN A 218 -6.63 -14.42 -3.94
N ASP A 219 -6.46 -14.16 -5.23
CA ASP A 219 -6.45 -12.85 -5.87
C ASP A 219 -7.84 -12.49 -6.40
N ILE A 220 -8.07 -11.22 -6.70
CA ILE A 220 -9.27 -10.79 -7.42
C ILE A 220 -9.09 -11.02 -8.92
N PRO A 221 -10.17 -11.24 -9.71
CA PRO A 221 -10.04 -11.46 -11.15
C PRO A 221 -9.46 -10.24 -11.86
N TYR A 222 -8.83 -10.45 -13.02
CA TYR A 222 -8.54 -9.34 -13.93
C TYR A 222 -9.85 -8.68 -14.36
N ARG A 223 -9.82 -7.37 -14.54
CA ARG A 223 -11.00 -6.64 -15.02
C ARG A 223 -11.45 -7.13 -16.41
N LEU A 224 -10.50 -7.53 -17.26
CA LEU A 224 -10.77 -8.08 -18.57
C LEU A 224 -11.57 -9.40 -18.50
N GLU A 225 -11.27 -10.25 -17.51
CA GLU A 225 -11.94 -11.54 -17.29
C GLU A 225 -13.33 -11.39 -16.65
N ALA A 226 -13.48 -10.36 -15.81
CA ALA A 226 -14.72 -10.11 -15.08
C ALA A 226 -15.14 -8.62 -15.18
N PRO A 227 -15.44 -8.11 -16.39
CA PRO A 227 -15.66 -6.68 -16.62
C PRO A 227 -16.87 -6.09 -15.88
N HIS A 228 -17.83 -6.92 -15.52
CA HIS A 228 -19.05 -6.53 -14.79
C HIS A 228 -18.96 -6.80 -13.27
N TYR A 229 -17.85 -7.36 -12.80
CA TYR A 229 -17.65 -7.59 -11.39
C TYR A 229 -17.42 -6.25 -10.68
N PRO A 230 -18.22 -5.87 -9.66
CA PRO A 230 -18.17 -4.53 -9.12
C PRO A 230 -16.99 -4.29 -8.17
N MET A 231 -16.43 -5.36 -7.57
CA MET A 231 -15.43 -5.25 -6.51
C MET A 231 -14.00 -5.29 -7.08
N HIS A 232 -13.68 -4.36 -7.98
CA HIS A 232 -12.30 -4.12 -8.42
C HIS A 232 -11.52 -3.30 -7.40
N LEU A 233 -10.23 -3.06 -7.64
CA LEU A 233 -9.33 -2.35 -6.72
C LEU A 233 -9.91 -1.01 -6.24
N SER A 234 -10.49 -0.22 -7.13
CA SER A 234 -11.11 1.07 -6.81
C SER A 234 -12.23 0.96 -5.79
N PHE A 235 -13.07 -0.09 -5.86
CA PHE A 235 -14.13 -0.33 -4.89
C PHE A 235 -13.58 -0.42 -3.47
N TYR A 236 -12.53 -1.21 -3.24
CA TYR A 236 -11.94 -1.37 -1.90
C TYR A 236 -11.31 -0.07 -1.39
N VAL A 237 -10.67 0.70 -2.28
CA VAL A 237 -10.12 2.01 -1.94
C VAL A 237 -11.23 2.98 -1.54
N GLU A 238 -12.33 3.02 -2.28
CA GLU A 238 -13.51 3.83 -1.95
C GLU A 238 -14.10 3.44 -0.59
N GLN A 239 -14.26 2.15 -0.33
CA GLN A 239 -14.77 1.68 0.96
C GLN A 239 -13.84 2.02 2.13
N MET A 240 -12.54 1.88 1.95
CA MET A 240 -11.55 2.29 2.96
C MET A 240 -11.65 3.78 3.27
N VAL A 241 -11.67 4.64 2.23
CA VAL A 241 -11.79 6.10 2.40
C VAL A 241 -13.11 6.45 3.09
N ARG A 242 -14.23 5.85 2.66
CA ARG A 242 -15.54 6.03 3.28
C ARG A 242 -15.57 5.67 4.77
N LEU A 243 -14.80 4.65 5.16
CA LEU A 243 -14.68 4.25 6.56
C LEU A 243 -13.79 5.17 7.38
N PHE A 244 -12.69 5.67 6.81
CA PHE A 244 -11.67 6.42 7.54
C PHE A 244 -11.96 7.92 7.64
N GLU A 245 -12.58 8.51 6.60
CA GLU A 245 -12.84 9.95 6.54
C GLU A 245 -13.69 10.48 7.73
N PRO A 246 -14.77 9.80 8.15
CA PRO A 246 -15.59 10.26 9.26
C PRO A 246 -14.87 10.30 10.61
N GLU A 247 -13.85 9.49 10.79
CA GLU A 247 -13.09 9.40 12.05
C GLU A 247 -12.22 10.63 12.30
N GLN A 248 -11.97 11.44 11.27
CA GLN A 248 -11.11 12.64 11.34
C GLN A 248 -9.68 12.33 11.86
N THR A 249 -9.34 11.07 11.93
CA THR A 249 -8.03 10.54 12.35
C THR A 249 -7.11 10.48 11.15
N PRO A 250 -5.81 10.82 11.26
CA PRO A 250 -4.86 10.60 10.20
C PRO A 250 -4.82 9.13 9.76
N PHE A 251 -4.62 8.89 8.46
CA PHE A 251 -4.52 7.53 7.97
C PHE A 251 -3.39 7.32 6.95
N PHE A 252 -2.95 6.08 6.87
CA PHE A 252 -2.05 5.56 5.84
C PHE A 252 -2.75 4.45 5.07
N ALA A 253 -2.72 4.55 3.75
CA ALA A 253 -3.28 3.58 2.83
C ALA A 253 -2.19 3.07 1.90
N MET A 254 -1.87 1.77 1.95
CA MET A 254 -1.11 1.09 0.91
C MET A 254 -2.08 0.46 -0.09
N ILE A 255 -1.91 0.76 -1.37
CA ILE A 255 -2.79 0.34 -2.46
C ILE A 255 -1.92 -0.27 -3.56
N GLU A 256 -2.15 -1.53 -3.86
CA GLU A 256 -1.31 -2.28 -4.80
C GLU A 256 -2.11 -2.82 -5.99
N GLY A 257 -1.58 -2.53 -7.20
CA GLY A 257 -1.90 -3.26 -8.42
C GLY A 257 -0.93 -4.43 -8.61
N GLY A 258 -1.06 -5.48 -7.82
CA GLY A 258 -0.12 -6.62 -7.82
C GLY A 258 -0.22 -7.49 -9.06
N LYS A 259 -1.40 -7.55 -9.70
CA LYS A 259 -1.61 -8.35 -10.91
C LYS A 259 -0.99 -7.76 -12.18
N ILE A 260 -0.52 -6.52 -12.14
CA ILE A 260 0.24 -5.93 -13.25
C ILE A 260 1.52 -6.74 -13.51
N ASP A 261 2.20 -7.18 -12.44
CA ASP A 261 3.39 -8.03 -12.50
C ASP A 261 3.08 -9.39 -13.14
N TRP A 262 1.98 -10.02 -12.75
CA TRP A 262 1.57 -11.32 -13.29
C TRP A 262 1.25 -11.23 -14.79
N ALA A 263 0.47 -10.22 -15.18
CA ALA A 263 0.20 -9.95 -16.60
C ALA A 263 1.50 -9.71 -17.39
N GLY A 264 2.47 -9.04 -16.77
CA GLY A 264 3.82 -8.85 -17.33
C GLY A 264 4.58 -10.16 -17.52
N HIS A 265 4.56 -11.05 -16.54
CA HIS A 265 5.18 -12.39 -16.63
C HIS A 265 4.52 -13.27 -17.70
N ASP A 266 3.20 -13.16 -17.86
CA ASP A 266 2.44 -13.88 -18.87
C ASP A 266 2.52 -13.25 -20.27
N ASN A 267 3.18 -12.10 -20.40
CA ASN A 267 3.20 -11.27 -21.62
C ASN A 267 1.78 -10.91 -22.11
N ASP A 268 0.84 -10.75 -21.20
CA ASP A 268 -0.54 -10.39 -21.48
C ASP A 268 -0.74 -8.86 -21.37
N ALA A 269 -0.56 -8.18 -22.50
CA ALA A 269 -0.77 -6.74 -22.58
C ALA A 269 -2.23 -6.34 -22.35
N GLY A 270 -3.19 -7.21 -22.71
CA GLY A 270 -4.62 -6.97 -22.49
C GLY A 270 -4.95 -6.93 -21.01
N ALA A 271 -4.58 -7.95 -20.25
CA ALA A 271 -4.77 -8.00 -18.80
C ALA A 271 -4.02 -6.87 -18.07
N MET A 272 -2.85 -6.47 -18.58
CA MET A 272 -2.05 -5.39 -17.99
C MET A 272 -2.71 -4.02 -18.11
N LEU A 273 -3.50 -3.77 -19.17
CA LEU A 273 -4.16 -2.49 -19.44
C LEU A 273 -5.49 -2.32 -18.67
N HIS A 274 -6.07 -3.39 -18.19
CA HIS A 274 -7.38 -3.44 -17.53
C HIS A 274 -7.27 -3.77 -16.05
#